data_74b4e7d4f17bce91e3fdaf742310841e
#
_entry.id   74b4e7d4f17bce91e3fdaf742310841e
#
_cell.length_a   1.000
_cell.length_b   1.000
_cell.length_c   1.000
_cell.angle_alpha   90.00
_cell.angle_beta   90.00
_cell.angle_gamma   90.00
#
_symmetry.space_group_name_H-M   'P 1'
#
loop_
_entity.id
_entity.type
_entity.pdbx_description
1 polymer ?
#
loop_
_entity_poly.entity_id
_entity_poly.type
_entity_poly.pdbx_seq_one_letter_code
_entity_poly.pdbx_strand_id
1 'polypeptide(L)'
;MEDKVNVEELIERFKKFERQSYDKFKDLFEQIKLDRKFISGDQCDNLDHTLTDASIGEGVPLMSLNVVKNAIRTVVNTYLPNTYKWQYTNNQGVDVNLNTIADQFLSDADNSTATVEALSNAVGTALGVLVFSNDYDIDGSIKPVLYSIPDVTNVRLDPNASKLNFADATKAAIVEIKSKEWFKTNYGLEYLNEYYKPLIDISEDYDRKTMMPLVTYYEKEDNQVICYKLAGSELLEDPQILPYSYIPVVPVFGESDWANASKQSWTGITTIMRPIQRMINYAYRQIIIRAAKVPKNTWVGGDEALQGREKYWQNSERNLNPIRI
;
A
#
# COMPACT_ATOMS: atom_id res chain seq x y z
N MET A 1 23.50 -28.77 22.64
CA MET A 1 23.75 -29.17 21.23
C MET A 1 23.06 -28.11 20.39
N GLU A 2 23.84 -27.24 19.81
CA GLU A 2 23.32 -26.27 18.82
C GLU A 2 23.07 -27.07 17.55
N ASP A 3 21.83 -27.45 17.32
CA ASP A 3 21.43 -27.97 16.01
C ASP A 3 21.62 -26.85 15.01
N LYS A 4 22.70 -26.90 14.23
CA LYS A 4 22.93 -25.96 13.12
C LYS A 4 21.73 -26.06 12.20
N VAL A 5 20.99 -24.95 12.10
CA VAL A 5 19.85 -24.84 11.18
C VAL A 5 20.33 -25.22 9.78
N ASN A 6 19.70 -26.22 9.18
CA ASN A 6 19.97 -26.57 7.80
C ASN A 6 19.40 -25.47 6.89
N VAL A 7 20.28 -24.59 6.42
CA VAL A 7 19.91 -23.40 5.63
C VAL A 7 19.16 -23.78 4.35
N GLU A 8 19.55 -24.88 3.71
CA GLU A 8 18.88 -25.35 2.47
C GLU A 8 17.41 -25.75 2.76
N GLU A 9 17.18 -26.49 3.83
CA GLU A 9 15.83 -26.89 4.25
C GLU A 9 14.97 -25.69 4.68
N LEU A 10 15.56 -24.72 5.37
CA LEU A 10 14.90 -23.48 5.75
C LEU A 10 14.46 -22.70 4.50
N ILE A 11 15.33 -22.58 3.51
CA ILE A 11 15.02 -21.89 2.25
C ILE A 11 13.91 -22.62 1.47
N GLU A 12 13.91 -23.94 1.45
CA GLU A 12 12.83 -24.71 0.81
C GLU A 12 11.49 -24.53 1.55
N ARG A 13 11.51 -24.57 2.89
CA ARG A 13 10.31 -24.29 3.70
C ARG A 13 9.78 -22.89 3.44
N PHE A 14 10.65 -21.91 3.38
CA PHE A 14 10.28 -20.54 3.07
C PHE A 14 9.68 -20.38 1.66
N LYS A 15 10.33 -20.94 0.62
CA LYS A 15 9.82 -20.88 -0.76
C LYS A 15 8.44 -21.53 -0.90
N LYS A 16 8.22 -22.64 -0.21
CA LYS A 16 6.90 -23.29 -0.18
C LYS A 16 5.84 -22.40 0.47
N PHE A 17 6.18 -21.79 1.61
CA PHE A 17 5.31 -20.85 2.30
C PHE A 17 5.00 -19.62 1.43
N GLU A 18 6.02 -19.00 0.85
CA GLU A 18 5.87 -17.81 -0.01
C GLU A 18 4.93 -18.07 -1.17
N ARG A 19 5.10 -19.18 -1.87
CA ARG A 19 4.24 -19.57 -2.98
C ARG A 19 2.79 -19.76 -2.54
N GLN A 20 2.56 -20.46 -1.43
CA GLN A 20 1.21 -20.68 -0.91
C GLN A 20 0.54 -19.38 -0.46
N SER A 21 1.28 -18.50 0.19
CA SER A 21 0.83 -17.18 0.60
C SER A 21 0.48 -16.32 -0.63
N TYR A 22 1.37 -16.27 -1.60
CA TYR A 22 1.14 -15.49 -2.82
C TYR A 22 -0.08 -15.98 -3.60
N ASP A 23 -0.20 -17.30 -3.80
CA ASP A 23 -1.33 -17.90 -4.52
C ASP A 23 -2.68 -17.57 -3.85
N LYS A 24 -2.71 -17.56 -2.51
CA LYS A 24 -3.94 -17.22 -1.76
C LYS A 24 -4.31 -15.74 -1.85
N PHE A 25 -3.34 -14.84 -1.75
CA PHE A 25 -3.58 -13.39 -1.64
C PHE A 25 -3.33 -12.63 -2.94
N LYS A 26 -3.03 -13.31 -4.04
CA LYS A 26 -2.72 -12.71 -5.34
C LYS A 26 -3.79 -11.72 -5.82
N ASP A 27 -5.05 -12.14 -5.80
CA ASP A 27 -6.17 -11.31 -6.27
C ASP A 27 -6.30 -10.04 -5.40
N LEU A 28 -6.09 -10.15 -4.09
CA LEU A 28 -6.06 -9.02 -3.17
C LEU A 28 -4.89 -8.07 -3.48
N PHE A 29 -3.71 -8.59 -3.73
CA PHE A 29 -2.54 -7.77 -4.06
C PHE A 29 -2.70 -7.03 -5.39
N GLU A 30 -3.27 -7.68 -6.41
CA GLU A 30 -3.60 -7.03 -7.69
C GLU A 30 -4.64 -5.92 -7.50
N GLN A 31 -5.66 -6.16 -6.69
CA GLN A 31 -6.65 -5.13 -6.32
C GLN A 31 -5.99 -3.95 -5.59
N ILE A 32 -5.12 -4.21 -4.61
CA ILE A 32 -4.39 -3.17 -3.87
C ILE A 32 -3.55 -2.30 -4.81
N LYS A 33 -2.85 -2.91 -5.77
CA LYS A 33 -2.05 -2.17 -6.76
C LYS A 33 -2.92 -1.24 -7.61
N LEU A 34 -4.07 -1.70 -8.07
CA LEU A 34 -5.02 -0.89 -8.81
C LEU A 34 -5.58 0.25 -7.94
N ASP A 35 -5.96 -0.03 -6.70
CA ASP A 35 -6.51 0.97 -5.79
C ASP A 35 -5.48 2.05 -5.46
N ARG A 36 -4.21 1.71 -5.28
CA ARG A 36 -3.13 2.68 -5.07
C ARG A 36 -2.97 3.64 -6.25
N LYS A 37 -3.02 3.14 -7.48
CA LYS A 37 -3.02 4.00 -8.67
C LYS A 37 -4.18 5.00 -8.62
N PHE A 38 -5.38 4.54 -8.29
CA PHE A 38 -6.54 5.41 -8.15
C PHE A 38 -6.37 6.46 -7.05
N ILE A 39 -5.84 6.09 -5.90
CA ILE A 39 -5.59 7.01 -4.77
C ILE A 39 -4.53 8.05 -5.16
N SER A 40 -3.50 7.67 -5.90
CA SER A 40 -2.45 8.59 -6.37
C SER A 40 -2.94 9.60 -7.42
N GLY A 41 -4.09 9.32 -8.05
CA GLY A 41 -4.67 10.17 -9.09
C GLY A 41 -4.51 9.61 -10.51
N ASP A 42 -3.82 8.50 -10.68
CA ASP A 42 -3.73 7.77 -11.94
C ASP A 42 -5.02 6.95 -12.13
N GLN A 43 -6.04 7.63 -12.65
CA GLN A 43 -7.41 7.11 -12.76
C GLN A 43 -7.85 6.88 -14.20
N CYS A 44 -6.95 7.09 -15.15
CA CYS A 44 -7.26 7.11 -16.58
C CYS A 44 -6.87 5.84 -17.33
N ASP A 45 -6.22 4.88 -16.68
CA ASP A 45 -5.63 3.67 -17.30
C ASP A 45 -6.60 2.78 -18.10
N ASN A 46 -7.91 2.88 -17.85
CA ASN A 46 -8.93 2.07 -18.51
C ASN A 46 -9.94 2.91 -19.31
N LEU A 47 -9.61 4.15 -19.65
CA LEU A 47 -10.37 4.86 -20.67
C LEU A 47 -10.04 4.21 -22.01
N ASP A 48 -11.10 3.87 -22.74
CA ASP A 48 -11.00 3.36 -24.11
C ASP A 48 -9.96 4.22 -24.87
N HIS A 49 -8.97 3.58 -25.46
CA HIS A 49 -7.89 4.29 -26.21
C HIS A 49 -8.45 5.30 -27.21
N THR A 50 -9.62 5.02 -27.78
CA THR A 50 -10.34 5.95 -28.66
C THR A 50 -10.73 7.26 -27.98
N LEU A 51 -11.08 7.22 -26.67
CA LEU A 51 -11.41 8.43 -25.90
C LEU A 51 -10.15 9.19 -25.45
N THR A 52 -9.06 8.47 -25.20
CA THR A 52 -7.76 9.05 -24.85
C THR A 52 -7.14 9.72 -26.09
N ASP A 53 -7.16 9.04 -27.23
CA ASP A 53 -6.60 9.56 -28.47
C ASP A 53 -7.38 10.76 -28.99
N ALA A 54 -8.71 10.73 -28.93
CA ALA A 54 -9.54 11.88 -29.27
C ALA A 54 -9.29 13.09 -28.37
N SER A 55 -8.97 12.89 -27.07
CA SER A 55 -8.67 14.02 -26.18
C SER A 55 -7.27 14.58 -26.38
N ILE A 56 -6.28 13.74 -26.71
CA ILE A 56 -4.93 14.17 -27.06
C ILE A 56 -4.99 14.97 -28.37
N GLY A 57 -5.74 14.50 -29.34
CA GLY A 57 -5.98 15.21 -30.61
C GLY A 57 -6.71 16.55 -30.45
N GLU A 58 -7.57 16.69 -29.45
CA GLU A 58 -8.32 17.92 -29.14
C GLU A 58 -7.57 18.86 -28.18
N GLY A 59 -6.38 18.49 -27.67
CA GLY A 59 -5.61 19.30 -26.73
C GLY A 59 -6.26 19.46 -25.36
N VAL A 60 -7.22 18.61 -25.01
CA VAL A 60 -7.88 18.64 -23.71
C VAL A 60 -7.10 17.75 -22.74
N PRO A 61 -6.59 18.28 -21.63
CA PRO A 61 -5.82 17.49 -20.68
C PRO A 61 -6.69 16.42 -20.02
N LEU A 62 -6.09 15.25 -19.76
CA LEU A 62 -6.69 14.23 -18.90
C LEU A 62 -6.69 14.75 -17.47
N MET A 63 -7.85 15.09 -16.95
CA MET A 63 -8.02 15.57 -15.59
C MET A 63 -8.76 14.56 -14.77
N SER A 64 -8.25 14.29 -13.57
CA SER A 64 -8.94 13.50 -12.55
C SER A 64 -9.31 14.38 -11.36
N LEU A 65 -10.57 14.32 -10.95
CA LEU A 65 -11.05 14.94 -9.72
C LEU A 65 -11.05 13.88 -8.62
N ASN A 66 -9.96 13.79 -7.85
CA ASN A 66 -9.74 12.70 -6.91
C ASN A 66 -10.61 12.85 -5.64
N VAL A 67 -11.85 12.36 -5.71
CA VAL A 67 -12.78 12.34 -4.57
C VAL A 67 -12.45 11.20 -3.60
N VAL A 68 -11.88 10.09 -4.10
CA VAL A 68 -11.54 8.90 -3.31
C VAL A 68 -10.57 9.23 -2.18
N LYS A 69 -9.52 9.99 -2.47
CA LYS A 69 -8.54 10.40 -1.47
C LYS A 69 -9.15 11.20 -0.31
N ASN A 70 -10.12 12.05 -0.63
CA ASN A 70 -10.83 12.82 0.39
C ASN A 70 -11.76 11.94 1.23
N ALA A 71 -12.43 10.96 0.61
CA ALA A 71 -13.26 10.00 1.34
C ALA A 71 -12.44 9.19 2.35
N ILE A 72 -11.28 8.66 1.95
CA ILE A 72 -10.37 7.94 2.85
C ILE A 72 -9.97 8.82 4.03
N ARG A 73 -9.53 10.06 3.76
CA ARG A 73 -9.14 11.01 4.81
C ARG A 73 -10.27 11.30 5.79
N THR A 74 -11.48 11.45 5.28
CA THR A 74 -12.66 11.71 6.12
C THR A 74 -12.91 10.55 7.08
N VAL A 75 -12.88 9.31 6.61
CA VAL A 75 -13.08 8.14 7.45
C VAL A 75 -11.97 8.02 8.50
N VAL A 76 -10.72 8.13 8.10
CA VAL A 76 -9.57 8.03 9.01
C VAL A 76 -9.61 9.13 10.07
N ASN A 77 -9.86 10.38 9.66
CA ASN A 77 -9.94 11.51 10.59
C ASN A 77 -11.14 11.41 11.55
N THR A 78 -12.21 10.76 11.15
CA THR A 78 -13.36 10.50 12.04
C THR A 78 -13.04 9.43 13.08
N TYR A 79 -12.19 8.47 12.74
CA TYR A 79 -11.77 7.41 13.65
C TYR A 79 -10.77 7.92 14.71
N LEU A 80 -9.81 8.76 14.32
CA LEU A 80 -8.70 9.21 15.17
C LEU A 80 -9.12 9.80 16.53
N PRO A 81 -10.13 10.71 16.63
CA PRO A 81 -10.55 11.26 17.91
C PRO A 81 -11.30 10.25 18.79
N ASN A 82 -11.75 9.15 18.22
CA ASN A 82 -12.55 8.11 18.89
C ASN A 82 -11.70 6.89 19.30
N THR A 83 -10.41 7.07 19.54
CA THR A 83 -9.53 5.97 19.97
C THR A 83 -10.03 5.38 21.28
N TYR A 84 -10.26 4.08 21.27
CA TYR A 84 -10.65 3.33 22.47
C TYR A 84 -9.47 3.29 23.45
N LYS A 85 -9.76 3.57 24.72
CA LYS A 85 -8.80 3.33 25.78
C LYS A 85 -8.95 1.88 26.25
N TRP A 86 -7.87 1.14 26.19
CA TRP A 86 -7.80 -0.20 26.76
C TRP A 86 -7.60 -0.11 28.27
N GLN A 87 -8.31 -0.91 29.00
CA GLN A 87 -8.13 -1.03 30.45
C GLN A 87 -7.99 -2.48 30.86
N TYR A 88 -6.93 -2.79 31.60
CA TYR A 88 -6.78 -4.07 32.24
C TYR A 88 -7.62 -4.09 33.50
N THR A 89 -8.51 -5.07 33.60
CA THR A 89 -9.34 -5.30 34.76
C THR A 89 -9.04 -6.71 35.33
N ASN A 90 -8.86 -6.80 36.61
CA ASN A 90 -8.81 -8.07 37.31
C ASN A 90 -10.10 -8.30 38.10
N ASN A 91 -10.22 -9.43 38.82
CA ASN A 91 -11.39 -9.74 39.63
C ASN A 91 -11.65 -8.75 40.79
N GLN A 92 -10.71 -7.86 41.07
CA GLN A 92 -10.79 -6.83 42.11
C GLN A 92 -11.06 -5.41 41.56
N GLY A 93 -11.13 -5.26 40.24
CA GLY A 93 -11.36 -3.97 39.57
C GLY A 93 -10.27 -3.59 38.56
N VAL A 94 -10.13 -2.31 38.29
CA VAL A 94 -9.14 -1.77 37.33
C VAL A 94 -7.73 -1.84 37.94
N ASP A 95 -6.80 -2.51 37.28
CA ASP A 95 -5.40 -2.54 37.68
C ASP A 95 -4.68 -1.29 37.17
N VAL A 96 -4.51 -0.31 38.03
CA VAL A 96 -3.90 0.99 37.70
C VAL A 96 -2.44 0.83 37.28
N ASN A 97 -1.70 -0.08 37.91
CA ASN A 97 -0.28 -0.27 37.62
C ASN A 97 -0.07 -0.88 36.24
N LEU A 98 -0.83 -1.93 35.90
CA LEU A 98 -0.77 -2.54 34.56
C LEU A 98 -1.23 -1.58 33.47
N ASN A 99 -2.25 -0.78 33.72
CA ASN A 99 -2.70 0.23 32.77
C ASN A 99 -1.63 1.33 32.54
N THR A 100 -0.96 1.79 33.59
CA THR A 100 0.11 2.79 33.46
C THR A 100 1.29 2.23 32.63
N ILE A 101 1.68 0.99 32.88
CA ILE A 101 2.74 0.31 32.11
C ILE A 101 2.33 0.16 30.65
N ALA A 102 1.09 -0.25 30.39
CA ALA A 102 0.57 -0.40 29.03
C ALA A 102 0.50 0.95 28.27
N ASP A 103 0.04 2.00 28.94
CA ASP A 103 -0.04 3.35 28.35
C ASP A 103 1.36 3.88 28.01
N GLN A 104 2.33 3.69 28.91
CA GLN A 104 3.72 4.06 28.67
C GLN A 104 4.30 3.28 27.49
N PHE A 105 4.11 1.96 27.48
CA PHE A 105 4.57 1.08 26.40
C PHE A 105 4.00 1.50 25.04
N LEU A 106 2.70 1.80 24.97
CA LEU A 106 2.06 2.25 23.74
C LEU A 106 2.54 3.65 23.31
N SER A 107 2.86 4.51 24.28
CA SER A 107 3.44 5.82 24.00
C SER A 107 4.87 5.71 23.45
N ASP A 108 5.68 4.86 24.06
CA ASP A 108 7.08 4.65 23.67
C ASP A 108 7.19 3.98 22.29
N ALA A 109 6.21 3.14 21.92
CA ALA A 109 6.17 2.46 20.63
C ALA A 109 5.74 3.34 19.45
N ASP A 110 5.49 4.65 19.64
CA ASP A 110 4.94 5.57 18.62
C ASP A 110 3.67 5.03 17.91
N ASN A 111 2.81 4.44 18.69
CA ASN A 111 1.63 3.72 18.25
C ASN A 111 0.68 4.56 17.37
N SER A 112 0.63 5.87 17.58
CA SER A 112 -0.32 6.74 16.90
C SER A 112 -0.10 6.81 15.39
N THR A 113 1.14 7.03 14.94
CA THR A 113 1.49 7.18 13.52
C THR A 113 1.33 5.85 12.78
N ALA A 114 1.88 4.77 13.33
CA ALA A 114 1.79 3.45 12.73
C ALA A 114 0.34 2.96 12.57
N THR A 115 -0.48 3.18 13.60
CA THR A 115 -1.89 2.80 13.57
C THR A 115 -2.67 3.58 12.52
N VAL A 116 -2.42 4.89 12.41
CA VAL A 116 -3.07 5.74 11.39
C VAL A 116 -2.71 5.31 9.97
N GLU A 117 -1.43 5.00 9.73
CA GLU A 117 -0.97 4.53 8.43
C GLU A 117 -1.59 3.17 8.06
N ALA A 118 -1.56 2.20 8.98
CA ALA A 118 -2.17 0.89 8.75
C ALA A 118 -3.68 1.00 8.52
N LEU A 119 -4.38 1.84 9.29
CA LEU A 119 -5.81 2.11 9.09
C LEU A 119 -6.06 2.77 7.74
N SER A 120 -5.25 3.76 7.35
CA SER A 120 -5.38 4.43 6.05
C SER A 120 -5.21 3.45 4.89
N ASN A 121 -4.26 2.53 4.99
CA ASN A 121 -4.07 1.46 4.02
C ASN A 121 -5.25 0.49 4.00
N ALA A 122 -5.74 0.04 5.16
CA ALA A 122 -6.89 -0.86 5.26
C ALA A 122 -8.16 -0.25 4.67
N VAL A 123 -8.48 1.00 5.04
CA VAL A 123 -9.63 1.74 4.52
C VAL A 123 -9.48 2.02 3.03
N GLY A 124 -8.28 2.41 2.59
CA GLY A 124 -8.02 2.77 1.21
C GLY A 124 -7.99 1.56 0.27
N THR A 125 -7.25 0.51 0.64
CA THR A 125 -6.86 -0.59 -0.26
C THR A 125 -7.17 -1.98 0.26
N ALA A 126 -7.96 -2.10 1.32
CA ALA A 126 -8.40 -3.35 1.95
C ALA A 126 -7.39 -4.01 2.91
N LEU A 127 -6.13 -3.64 2.94
CA LEU A 127 -5.14 -4.24 3.83
C LEU A 127 -4.15 -3.19 4.34
N GLY A 128 -4.02 -3.09 5.64
CA GLY A 128 -2.91 -2.47 6.34
C GLY A 128 -2.14 -3.53 7.13
N VAL A 129 -0.91 -3.28 7.46
CA VAL A 129 -0.11 -4.20 8.26
C VAL A 129 0.65 -3.43 9.34
N LEU A 130 0.49 -3.87 10.57
CA LEU A 130 1.27 -3.44 11.72
C LEU A 130 2.32 -4.49 12.05
N VAL A 131 3.51 -4.04 12.37
CA VAL A 131 4.59 -4.90 12.81
C VAL A 131 5.07 -4.44 14.16
N PHE A 132 5.19 -5.39 15.07
CA PHE A 132 5.72 -5.20 16.39
C PHE A 132 7.17 -5.68 16.43
N SER A 133 8.07 -4.84 16.90
CA SER A 133 9.50 -5.14 17.00
C SER A 133 10.06 -4.58 18.30
N ASN A 134 11.22 -5.07 18.66
CA ASN A 134 12.03 -4.49 19.73
C ASN A 134 13.26 -3.82 19.09
N ASP A 135 13.54 -2.63 19.53
CA ASP A 135 14.79 -1.92 19.24
C ASP A 135 15.63 -1.81 20.53
N TYR A 136 16.91 -1.55 20.39
CA TYR A 136 17.82 -1.38 21.52
C TYR A 136 18.26 0.07 21.57
N ASP A 137 18.05 0.70 22.71
CA ASP A 137 18.58 2.04 22.94
C ASP A 137 20.10 2.00 23.19
N ILE A 138 20.75 3.17 23.20
CA ILE A 138 22.19 3.31 23.39
C ILE A 138 22.68 2.72 24.73
N ASP A 139 21.81 2.73 25.73
CA ASP A 139 22.07 2.16 27.05
C ASP A 139 21.84 0.63 27.13
N GLY A 140 21.43 -0.01 26.02
CA GLY A 140 21.07 -1.42 25.92
C GLY A 140 19.69 -1.77 26.43
N SER A 141 18.87 -0.79 26.80
CA SER A 141 17.46 -1.05 27.16
C SER A 141 16.63 -1.42 25.92
N ILE A 142 15.66 -2.30 26.13
CA ILE A 142 14.76 -2.73 25.05
C ILE A 142 13.65 -1.70 24.91
N LYS A 143 13.55 -1.11 23.73
CA LYS A 143 12.46 -0.20 23.35
C LYS A 143 11.49 -0.90 22.42
N PRO A 144 10.21 -1.00 22.78
CA PRO A 144 9.19 -1.52 21.86
C PRO A 144 8.98 -0.53 20.72
N VAL A 145 8.87 -1.06 19.51
CA VAL A 145 8.61 -0.28 18.30
C VAL A 145 7.42 -0.87 17.56
N LEU A 146 6.45 -0.04 17.22
CA LEU A 146 5.35 -0.37 16.36
C LEU A 146 5.46 0.43 15.07
N TYR A 147 5.47 -0.23 13.93
CA TYR A 147 5.51 0.43 12.63
C TYR A 147 4.52 -0.19 11.65
N SER A 148 4.10 0.60 10.69
CA SER A 148 3.26 0.17 9.58
C SER A 148 4.13 -0.16 8.37
N ILE A 149 3.72 -1.17 7.59
CA ILE A 149 4.35 -1.47 6.32
C ILE A 149 3.69 -0.61 5.23
N PRO A 150 4.43 0.32 4.60
CA PRO A 150 3.87 1.19 3.56
C PRO A 150 3.40 0.41 2.34
N ASP A 151 4.15 -0.62 1.92
CA ASP A 151 3.78 -1.51 0.85
C ASP A 151 3.40 -2.89 1.36
N VAL A 152 2.10 -3.06 1.60
CA VAL A 152 1.53 -4.31 2.13
C VAL A 152 1.65 -5.49 1.14
N THR A 153 1.91 -5.24 -0.15
CA THR A 153 2.16 -6.30 -1.13
C THR A 153 3.49 -7.01 -0.92
N ASN A 154 4.37 -6.42 -0.12
CA ASN A 154 5.65 -7.00 0.29
C ASN A 154 5.54 -7.89 1.54
N VAL A 155 4.33 -8.04 2.09
CA VAL A 155 4.10 -8.93 3.23
C VAL A 155 3.56 -10.27 2.75
N ARG A 156 4.03 -11.34 3.33
CA ARG A 156 3.52 -12.69 3.12
C ARG A 156 2.83 -13.15 4.39
N LEU A 157 1.52 -13.31 4.30
CA LEU A 157 0.66 -13.71 5.41
C LEU A 157 0.44 -15.23 5.39
N ASP A 158 0.16 -15.82 6.56
CA ASP A 158 -0.12 -17.25 6.66
C ASP A 158 -1.40 -17.61 5.90
N PRO A 159 -1.31 -18.47 4.88
CA PRO A 159 -2.50 -18.90 4.14
C PRO A 159 -3.46 -19.76 4.96
N ASN A 160 -3.00 -20.35 6.07
CA ASN A 160 -3.81 -21.22 6.92
C ASN A 160 -4.48 -20.47 8.08
N ALA A 161 -4.09 -19.22 8.34
CA ALA A 161 -4.73 -18.44 9.38
C ALA A 161 -6.19 -18.17 9.04
N SER A 162 -7.05 -18.37 10.03
CA SER A 162 -8.51 -18.23 9.93
C SER A 162 -9.06 -17.10 10.79
N LYS A 163 -8.34 -16.69 11.83
CA LYS A 163 -8.74 -15.59 12.68
C LYS A 163 -8.41 -14.24 12.04
N LEU A 164 -9.31 -13.28 12.15
CA LEU A 164 -9.12 -11.94 11.59
C LEU A 164 -7.89 -11.21 12.16
N ASN A 165 -7.57 -11.48 13.43
CA ASN A 165 -6.40 -10.91 14.09
C ASN A 165 -5.11 -11.73 13.87
N PHE A 166 -5.15 -12.77 13.04
CA PHE A 166 -4.03 -13.68 12.76
C PHE A 166 -3.33 -14.26 14.03
N ALA A 167 -4.04 -14.35 15.15
CA ALA A 167 -3.48 -14.95 16.37
C ALA A 167 -3.20 -16.46 16.22
N ASP A 168 -3.76 -17.10 15.22
CA ASP A 168 -3.54 -18.50 14.83
C ASP A 168 -2.48 -18.65 13.73
N ALA A 169 -1.89 -17.56 13.24
CA ALA A 169 -0.82 -17.63 12.25
C ALA A 169 0.41 -18.34 12.82
N THR A 170 1.01 -19.18 11.98
CA THR A 170 2.24 -19.90 12.29
C THR A 170 3.44 -19.33 11.55
N LYS A 171 3.21 -18.59 10.47
CA LYS A 171 4.25 -18.04 9.60
C LYS A 171 3.88 -16.66 9.10
N ALA A 172 4.89 -15.81 8.94
CA ALA A 172 4.76 -14.56 8.19
C ALA A 172 6.12 -14.17 7.63
N ALA A 173 6.14 -13.36 6.59
CA ALA A 173 7.38 -12.77 6.11
C ALA A 173 7.17 -11.34 5.63
N ILE A 174 8.19 -10.53 5.83
CA ILE A 174 8.28 -9.16 5.36
C ILE A 174 9.44 -9.09 4.37
N VAL A 175 9.19 -8.50 3.22
CA VAL A 175 10.20 -8.34 2.18
C VAL A 175 10.53 -6.88 2.02
N GLU A 176 11.77 -6.52 2.23
CA GLU A 176 12.28 -5.15 2.06
C GLU A 176 13.30 -5.12 0.94
N ILE A 177 13.25 -4.11 0.09
CA ILE A 177 14.27 -3.94 -0.95
C ILE A 177 15.35 -3.02 -0.41
N LYS A 178 16.57 -3.53 -0.29
CA LYS A 178 17.75 -2.79 0.20
C LYS A 178 18.82 -2.71 -0.89
N SER A 179 19.66 -1.69 -0.83
CA SER A 179 20.81 -1.59 -1.74
C SER A 179 21.87 -2.64 -1.42
N LYS A 180 22.62 -3.10 -2.43
CA LYS A 180 23.74 -4.01 -2.22
C LYS A 180 24.82 -3.42 -1.31
N GLU A 181 25.00 -2.10 -1.34
CA GLU A 181 25.89 -1.39 -0.43
C GLU A 181 25.45 -1.52 1.03
N TRP A 182 24.13 -1.48 1.28
CA TRP A 182 23.59 -1.68 2.61
C TRP A 182 23.92 -3.07 3.16
N PHE A 183 23.82 -4.14 2.32
CA PHE A 183 24.19 -5.50 2.73
C PHE A 183 25.69 -5.61 3.00
N LYS A 184 26.51 -4.96 2.18
CA LYS A 184 27.97 -4.91 2.38
C LYS A 184 28.33 -4.25 3.71
N THR A 185 27.67 -3.14 4.04
CA THR A 185 27.94 -2.37 5.27
C THR A 185 27.47 -3.12 6.52
N ASN A 186 26.28 -3.73 6.48
CA ASN A 186 25.68 -4.34 7.67
C ASN A 186 26.06 -5.80 7.88
N TYR A 187 26.35 -6.55 6.81
CA TYR A 187 26.61 -7.99 6.86
C TYR A 187 27.97 -8.40 6.27
N GLY A 188 28.75 -7.45 5.77
CA GLY A 188 30.07 -7.74 5.19
C GLY A 188 30.03 -8.59 3.90
N LEU A 189 28.87 -8.63 3.22
CA LEU A 189 28.70 -9.43 2.00
C LEU A 189 29.37 -8.74 0.81
N GLU A 190 30.62 -9.06 0.53
CA GLU A 190 31.40 -8.45 -0.57
C GLU A 190 31.10 -9.07 -1.95
N TYR A 191 30.53 -10.27 -1.99
CA TYR A 191 30.35 -11.08 -3.19
C TYR A 191 28.96 -10.95 -3.85
N LEU A 192 28.18 -9.97 -3.50
CA LEU A 192 26.87 -9.68 -4.14
C LEU A 192 27.10 -9.18 -5.57
N ASN A 193 27.30 -10.12 -6.50
CA ASN A 193 27.50 -9.81 -7.91
C ASN A 193 26.15 -9.74 -8.67
N GLU A 194 26.21 -9.40 -9.96
CA GLU A 194 25.05 -9.28 -10.85
C GLU A 194 24.23 -10.58 -11.01
N TYR A 195 24.84 -11.73 -10.70
CA TYR A 195 24.22 -13.04 -10.84
C TYR A 195 23.51 -13.55 -9.59
N TYR A 196 23.48 -12.73 -8.53
CA TYR A 196 22.83 -13.14 -7.30
C TYR A 196 21.31 -13.26 -7.51
N LYS A 197 20.80 -14.49 -7.41
CA LYS A 197 19.40 -14.77 -7.67
C LYS A 197 18.56 -14.40 -6.45
N PRO A 198 17.59 -13.48 -6.57
CA PRO A 198 16.74 -13.11 -5.44
C PRO A 198 15.95 -14.33 -4.94
N LEU A 199 15.76 -14.41 -3.65
CA LEU A 199 14.97 -15.47 -3.01
C LEU A 199 13.50 -15.42 -3.42
N ILE A 200 13.00 -14.21 -3.66
CA ILE A 200 11.63 -13.93 -4.11
C ILE A 200 11.70 -13.10 -5.38
N ASP A 201 10.89 -13.45 -6.35
CA ASP A 201 10.68 -12.63 -7.54
C ASP A 201 9.56 -11.61 -7.25
N ILE A 202 9.98 -10.42 -6.80
CA ILE A 202 9.06 -9.30 -6.61
C ILE A 202 8.85 -8.67 -7.98
N SER A 203 7.60 -8.65 -8.44
CA SER A 203 7.21 -8.17 -9.77
C SER A 203 7.32 -6.65 -9.96
N GLU A 204 7.88 -5.93 -9.01
CA GLU A 204 8.03 -4.47 -9.10
C GLU A 204 9.38 -4.09 -9.68
N ASP A 205 9.38 -2.98 -10.44
CA ASP A 205 10.54 -2.38 -11.10
C ASP A 205 11.55 -1.86 -10.07
N TYR A 206 12.35 -2.76 -9.50
CA TYR A 206 13.56 -2.37 -8.80
C TYR A 206 14.78 -2.73 -9.63
N ASP A 207 15.79 -1.90 -9.58
CA ASP A 207 17.06 -2.17 -10.26
C ASP A 207 17.79 -3.34 -9.60
N ARG A 208 17.64 -4.54 -10.17
CA ARG A 208 18.29 -5.79 -9.69
C ARG A 208 19.80 -5.72 -9.66
N LYS A 209 20.40 -4.75 -10.37
CA LYS A 209 21.87 -4.57 -10.36
C LYS A 209 22.36 -3.96 -9.06
N THR A 210 21.58 -3.00 -8.53
CA THR A 210 21.96 -2.21 -7.35
C THR A 210 21.20 -2.58 -6.09
N MET A 211 20.05 -3.26 -6.20
CA MET A 211 19.17 -3.60 -5.10
C MET A 211 18.92 -5.10 -4.99
N MET A 212 18.58 -5.56 -3.78
CA MET A 212 18.25 -6.94 -3.48
C MET A 212 17.20 -7.02 -2.36
N PRO A 213 16.28 -8.01 -2.40
CA PRO A 213 15.31 -8.22 -1.32
C PRO A 213 15.98 -8.83 -0.08
N LEU A 214 15.73 -8.19 1.05
CA LEU A 214 15.92 -8.72 2.40
C LEU A 214 14.59 -9.32 2.85
N VAL A 215 14.61 -10.55 3.32
CA VAL A 215 13.44 -11.25 3.83
C VAL A 215 13.59 -11.44 5.33
N THR A 216 12.65 -10.88 6.09
CA THR A 216 12.48 -11.18 7.50
C THR A 216 11.36 -12.21 7.63
N TYR A 217 11.70 -13.45 7.93
CA TYR A 217 10.79 -14.57 8.01
C TYR A 217 10.56 -14.97 9.46
N TYR A 218 9.30 -15.04 9.85
CA TYR A 218 8.86 -15.47 11.18
C TYR A 218 8.21 -16.84 11.08
N GLU A 219 8.63 -17.77 11.92
CA GLU A 219 8.06 -19.09 12.04
C GLU A 219 7.80 -19.42 13.51
N LYS A 220 6.61 -19.94 13.80
CA LYS A 220 6.24 -20.35 15.16
C LYS A 220 6.47 -21.83 15.33
N GLU A 221 7.38 -22.20 16.24
CA GLU A 221 7.67 -23.57 16.65
C GLU A 221 7.51 -23.69 18.18
N ASP A 222 6.89 -24.74 18.65
CA ASP A 222 6.69 -25.03 20.08
C ASP A 222 6.25 -23.84 20.96
N ASN A 223 5.34 -23.02 20.43
CA ASN A 223 4.83 -21.80 21.06
C ASN A 223 5.85 -20.66 21.23
N GLN A 224 6.98 -20.73 20.54
CA GLN A 224 7.98 -19.68 20.42
C GLN A 224 8.01 -19.18 18.98
N VAL A 225 8.33 -17.92 18.78
CA VAL A 225 8.48 -17.31 17.46
C VAL A 225 9.98 -17.18 17.17
N ILE A 226 10.39 -17.75 16.06
CA ILE A 226 11.77 -17.65 15.57
C ILE A 226 11.79 -16.71 14.39
N CYS A 227 12.71 -15.75 14.40
CA CYS A 227 12.94 -14.80 13.34
C CYS A 227 14.20 -15.16 12.56
N TYR A 228 14.08 -15.25 11.25
CA TYR A 228 15.18 -15.51 10.32
C TYR A 228 15.32 -14.33 9.37
N LYS A 229 16.54 -13.86 9.15
CA LYS A 229 16.87 -12.87 8.11
C LYS A 229 17.57 -13.54 6.95
N LEU A 230 16.93 -13.53 5.81
CA LEU A 230 17.35 -14.24 4.61
C LEU A 230 17.61 -13.26 3.47
N ALA A 231 18.66 -13.51 2.71
CA ALA A 231 18.89 -12.83 1.44
C ALA A 231 19.49 -13.81 0.43
N GLY A 232 18.83 -13.89 -0.74
CA GLY A 232 19.22 -14.88 -1.74
C GLY A 232 19.14 -16.31 -1.22
N SER A 233 20.27 -16.99 -1.13
CA SER A 233 20.37 -18.37 -0.63
C SER A 233 21.05 -18.46 0.73
N GLU A 234 21.12 -17.37 1.46
CA GLU A 234 21.89 -17.27 2.70
C GLU A 234 21.05 -16.81 3.88
N LEU A 235 21.42 -17.33 5.04
CA LEU A 235 20.97 -16.84 6.33
C LEU A 235 21.96 -15.76 6.78
N LEU A 236 21.47 -14.53 6.98
CA LEU A 236 22.31 -13.37 7.28
C LEU A 236 22.75 -13.31 8.74
N GLU A 237 21.90 -13.78 9.63
CA GLU A 237 22.11 -13.75 11.08
C GLU A 237 21.69 -15.09 11.69
N ASP A 238 22.21 -15.41 12.84
CA ASP A 238 21.73 -16.55 13.63
C ASP A 238 20.23 -16.38 13.95
N PRO A 239 19.47 -17.47 13.93
CA PRO A 239 18.04 -17.40 14.24
C PRO A 239 17.77 -16.78 15.61
N GLN A 240 16.89 -15.79 15.65
CA GLN A 240 16.54 -15.08 16.88
C GLN A 240 15.24 -15.64 17.45
N ILE A 241 15.28 -16.18 18.66
CA ILE A 241 14.09 -16.58 19.40
C ILE A 241 13.48 -15.33 20.03
N LEU A 242 12.28 -14.98 19.59
CA LEU A 242 11.56 -13.81 20.09
C LEU A 242 10.71 -14.17 21.33
N PRO A 243 10.58 -13.26 22.30
CA PRO A 243 9.79 -13.49 23.51
C PRO A 243 8.28 -13.36 23.26
N TYR A 244 7.81 -13.71 22.07
CA TYR A 244 6.43 -13.56 21.65
C TYR A 244 5.75 -14.92 21.50
N SER A 245 4.48 -15.00 21.92
CA SER A 245 3.64 -16.18 21.68
C SER A 245 2.91 -16.14 20.34
N TYR A 246 2.92 -15.01 19.68
CA TYR A 246 2.23 -14.74 18.41
C TYR A 246 3.19 -14.12 17.42
N ILE A 247 2.95 -14.38 16.14
CA ILE A 247 3.68 -13.73 15.05
C ILE A 247 3.49 -12.20 15.16
N PRO A 248 4.59 -11.40 15.18
CA PRO A 248 4.52 -9.97 15.42
C PRO A 248 4.04 -9.16 14.20
N VAL A 249 3.45 -9.80 13.21
CA VAL A 249 2.89 -9.19 12.00
C VAL A 249 1.37 -9.27 12.09
N VAL A 250 0.72 -8.12 12.25
CA VAL A 250 -0.73 -8.02 12.48
C VAL A 250 -1.38 -7.36 11.28
N PRO A 251 -2.11 -8.09 10.43
CA PRO A 251 -2.87 -7.50 9.34
C PRO A 251 -4.11 -6.79 9.89
N VAL A 252 -4.42 -5.64 9.30
CA VAL A 252 -5.63 -4.87 9.50
C VAL A 252 -6.41 -4.92 8.21
N PHE A 253 -7.53 -5.63 8.20
CA PHE A 253 -8.34 -5.79 7.00
C PHE A 253 -9.40 -4.68 6.89
N GLY A 254 -9.73 -4.34 5.65
CA GLY A 254 -10.86 -3.48 5.32
C GLY A 254 -12.20 -4.18 5.49
N GLU A 255 -13.17 -3.81 4.68
CA GLU A 255 -14.52 -4.40 4.73
C GLU A 255 -14.51 -5.83 4.15
N SER A 256 -15.17 -6.75 4.86
CA SER A 256 -15.33 -8.13 4.39
C SER A 256 -16.44 -8.20 3.34
N ASP A 257 -16.16 -8.85 2.22
CA ASP A 257 -17.18 -9.14 1.21
C ASP A 257 -18.03 -10.35 1.63
N TRP A 258 -19.21 -10.06 2.16
CA TRP A 258 -20.16 -11.07 2.63
C TRP A 258 -20.78 -11.90 1.49
N ALA A 259 -20.71 -11.42 0.25
CA ALA A 259 -21.26 -12.14 -0.90
C ALA A 259 -20.42 -13.37 -1.29
N ASN A 260 -19.14 -13.36 -0.95
CA ASN A 260 -18.19 -14.44 -1.23
C ASN A 260 -17.70 -15.14 0.03
N ALA A 261 -18.60 -15.53 0.91
CA ALA A 261 -18.27 -16.13 2.21
C ALA A 261 -17.35 -17.38 2.11
N SER A 262 -17.28 -18.05 0.96
CA SER A 262 -16.36 -19.17 0.71
C SER A 262 -14.93 -18.74 0.38
N LYS A 263 -14.73 -17.48 -0.04
CA LYS A 263 -13.44 -16.85 -0.26
C LYS A 263 -13.38 -15.64 0.65
N GLN A 264 -12.55 -15.68 1.68
CA GLN A 264 -12.26 -14.50 2.48
C GLN A 264 -11.73 -13.40 1.54
N SER A 265 -12.58 -12.50 1.14
CA SER A 265 -12.23 -11.34 0.32
C SER A 265 -12.48 -10.07 1.12
N TRP A 266 -11.55 -9.16 1.02
CA TRP A 266 -11.66 -7.85 1.66
C TRP A 266 -11.61 -6.76 0.62
N THR A 267 -12.33 -5.69 0.88
CA THR A 267 -12.41 -4.52 0.00
C THR A 267 -12.10 -3.25 0.75
N GLY A 268 -11.43 -2.33 0.08
CA GLY A 268 -11.26 -0.95 0.54
C GLY A 268 -12.33 -0.04 -0.08
N ILE A 269 -12.46 1.15 0.47
CA ILE A 269 -13.37 2.18 -0.08
C ILE A 269 -13.05 2.48 -1.54
N THR A 270 -11.77 2.45 -1.92
CA THR A 270 -11.35 2.73 -3.29
C THR A 270 -11.95 1.75 -4.28
N THR A 271 -11.95 0.46 -3.98
CA THR A 271 -12.54 -0.57 -4.85
C THR A 271 -14.00 -0.28 -5.14
N ILE A 272 -14.77 0.08 -4.09
CA ILE A 272 -16.21 0.37 -4.21
C ILE A 272 -16.42 1.67 -4.99
N MET A 273 -15.57 2.66 -4.79
CA MET A 273 -15.69 4.00 -5.41
C MET A 273 -15.13 4.06 -6.83
N ARG A 274 -14.30 3.13 -7.29
CA ARG A 274 -13.71 3.14 -8.63
C ARG A 274 -14.71 3.37 -9.77
N PRO A 275 -15.84 2.64 -9.86
CA PRO A 275 -16.83 2.87 -10.92
C PRO A 275 -17.43 4.27 -10.87
N ILE A 276 -17.76 4.75 -9.68
CA ILE A 276 -18.33 6.09 -9.46
C ILE A 276 -17.32 7.17 -9.81
N GLN A 277 -16.08 7.00 -9.39
CA GLN A 277 -14.99 7.94 -9.67
C GLN A 277 -14.71 8.05 -11.18
N ARG A 278 -14.74 6.94 -11.92
CA ARG A 278 -14.62 6.94 -13.38
C ARG A 278 -15.75 7.72 -14.03
N MET A 279 -16.96 7.54 -13.55
CA MET A 279 -18.13 8.28 -14.06
C MET A 279 -18.01 9.79 -13.80
N ILE A 280 -17.55 10.19 -12.61
CA ILE A 280 -17.29 11.59 -12.25
C ILE A 280 -16.23 12.19 -13.19
N ASN A 281 -15.10 11.51 -13.37
CA ASN A 281 -14.03 11.97 -14.25
C ASN A 281 -14.50 12.12 -15.70
N TYR A 282 -15.29 11.16 -16.20
CA TYR A 282 -15.89 11.24 -17.52
C TYR A 282 -16.84 12.43 -17.67
N ALA A 283 -17.76 12.61 -16.73
CA ALA A 283 -18.72 13.71 -16.76
C ALA A 283 -18.02 15.08 -16.69
N TYR A 284 -17.03 15.21 -15.80
CA TYR A 284 -16.25 16.43 -15.65
C TYR A 284 -15.49 16.78 -16.92
N ARG A 285 -14.89 15.78 -17.57
CA ARG A 285 -14.22 15.95 -18.84
C ARG A 285 -15.19 16.41 -19.94
N GLN A 286 -16.37 15.81 -20.03
CA GLN A 286 -17.38 16.24 -21.01
C GLN A 286 -17.83 17.69 -20.81
N ILE A 287 -17.93 18.15 -19.58
CA ILE A 287 -18.24 19.55 -19.25
C ILE A 287 -17.12 20.46 -19.79
N ILE A 288 -15.86 20.14 -19.53
CA ILE A 288 -14.71 20.92 -19.98
C ILE A 288 -14.67 20.99 -21.52
N ILE A 289 -14.82 19.85 -22.20
CA ILE A 289 -14.83 19.78 -23.65
C ILE A 289 -15.95 20.64 -24.22
N ARG A 290 -17.14 20.54 -23.67
CA ARG A 290 -18.29 21.37 -24.10
C ARG A 290 -18.04 22.86 -23.84
N ALA A 291 -17.56 23.22 -22.67
CA ALA A 291 -17.24 24.58 -22.31
C ALA A 291 -16.16 25.18 -23.24
N ALA A 292 -15.17 24.37 -23.62
CA ALA A 292 -14.13 24.79 -24.57
C ALA A 292 -14.66 24.95 -26.01
N LYS A 293 -15.65 24.13 -26.39
CA LYS A 293 -16.26 24.16 -27.74
C LYS A 293 -17.40 25.17 -27.89
N VAL A 294 -17.93 25.70 -26.80
CA VAL A 294 -18.97 26.75 -26.89
C VAL A 294 -18.31 28.03 -27.38
N PRO A 295 -18.65 28.54 -28.58
CA PRO A 295 -18.14 29.81 -29.03
C PRO A 295 -18.59 30.89 -28.04
N LYS A 296 -17.64 31.67 -27.56
CA LYS A 296 -17.94 32.79 -26.63
C LYS A 296 -18.84 33.82 -27.25
N ASN A 297 -18.85 33.95 -28.59
CA ASN A 297 -19.73 34.79 -29.36
C ASN A 297 -20.06 34.11 -30.69
N THR A 298 -21.35 33.86 -30.95
CA THR A 298 -21.81 33.41 -32.24
C THR A 298 -22.10 34.66 -33.09
N TRP A 299 -21.25 34.91 -34.06
CA TRP A 299 -21.45 36.03 -35.01
C TRP A 299 -22.19 35.50 -36.23
N VAL A 300 -23.22 36.18 -36.61
CA VAL A 300 -23.94 35.93 -37.87
C VAL A 300 -23.71 37.15 -38.77
N GLY A 301 -23.08 36.96 -39.89
CA GLY A 301 -22.79 38.02 -40.87
C GLY A 301 -23.07 37.55 -42.29
N GLY A 302 -23.38 38.45 -43.18
CA GLY A 302 -23.50 38.16 -44.59
C GLY A 302 -22.11 37.91 -45.25
N ASP A 303 -22.09 37.24 -46.41
CA ASP A 303 -20.88 36.86 -47.13
C ASP A 303 -19.97 38.06 -47.44
N GLU A 304 -20.54 39.24 -47.65
CA GLU A 304 -19.81 40.49 -47.87
C GLU A 304 -19.00 40.95 -46.64
N ALA A 305 -19.47 40.69 -45.44
CA ALA A 305 -18.79 41.03 -44.20
C ALA A 305 -17.62 40.08 -43.89
N LEU A 306 -17.63 38.90 -44.47
CA LEU A 306 -16.61 37.86 -44.29
C LEU A 306 -15.44 38.01 -45.28
N GLN A 307 -15.66 38.60 -46.43
CA GLN A 307 -14.69 38.71 -47.53
C GLN A 307 -13.42 39.46 -47.11
N GLY A 308 -12.27 38.78 -47.22
CA GLY A 308 -10.95 39.30 -46.82
C GLY A 308 -10.63 39.30 -45.33
N ARG A 309 -11.54 38.78 -44.49
CA ARG A 309 -11.38 38.72 -43.04
C ARG A 309 -11.55 37.31 -42.47
N GLU A 310 -11.51 36.28 -43.30
CA GLU A 310 -11.77 34.88 -42.94
C GLU A 310 -10.87 34.40 -41.78
N LYS A 311 -9.60 34.80 -41.74
CA LYS A 311 -8.68 34.46 -40.65
C LYS A 311 -9.07 35.03 -39.31
N TYR A 312 -9.69 36.21 -39.26
CA TYR A 312 -10.16 36.83 -38.02
C TYR A 312 -11.42 36.11 -37.50
N TRP A 313 -12.28 35.70 -38.41
CA TRP A 313 -13.50 34.97 -38.08
C TRP A 313 -13.19 33.52 -37.66
N GLN A 314 -12.28 32.85 -38.30
CA GLN A 314 -11.84 31.49 -37.89
C GLN A 314 -11.19 31.45 -36.50
N ASN A 315 -10.58 32.55 -36.08
CA ASN A 315 -9.95 32.67 -34.77
C ASN A 315 -10.70 33.59 -33.82
N SER A 316 -11.97 33.89 -34.06
CA SER A 316 -12.79 34.80 -33.24
C SER A 316 -12.88 34.39 -31.78
N GLU A 317 -12.79 33.10 -31.49
CA GLU A 317 -12.77 32.55 -30.13
C GLU A 317 -11.51 32.94 -29.34
N ARG A 318 -10.39 33.24 -30.04
CA ARG A 318 -9.09 33.58 -29.41
C ARG A 318 -8.81 35.10 -29.45
N ASN A 319 -9.55 35.85 -30.21
CA ASN A 319 -9.33 37.30 -30.35
C ASN A 319 -10.08 38.04 -29.22
N LEU A 320 -9.31 38.59 -28.28
CA LEU A 320 -9.81 39.46 -27.21
C LEU A 320 -10.19 40.85 -27.69
N ASN A 321 -9.81 41.25 -28.91
CA ASN A 321 -10.07 42.56 -29.48
C ASN A 321 -11.35 42.55 -30.31
N PRO A 322 -12.25 43.52 -30.11
CA PRO A 322 -13.43 43.66 -30.97
C PRO A 322 -13.02 43.92 -32.41
N ILE A 323 -13.65 43.17 -33.33
CA ILE A 323 -13.48 43.42 -34.76
C ILE A 323 -14.18 44.78 -35.04
N ARG A 324 -13.40 45.80 -35.33
CA ARG A 324 -13.98 47.07 -35.81
C ARG A 324 -14.40 46.87 -37.27
N ILE A 325 -15.68 47.07 -37.54
CA ILE A 325 -16.31 47.07 -38.84
C ILE A 325 -16.05 48.43 -39.49
#